data_b3c5302e1b3018ea073abb481d8e8788
#
_entry.id   b3c5302e1b3018ea073abb481d8e8788
#
_cell.length_a   1.000
_cell.length_b   1.000
_cell.length_c   1.000
_cell.angle_alpha   90.00
_cell.angle_beta   90.00
_cell.angle_gamma   90.00
#
_symmetry.space_group_name_H-M   'P 1'
#
loop_
_entity.id
_entity.type
_entity.pdbx_description
1 polymer ?
#
loop_
_entity_poly.entity_id
_entity_poly.type
_entity_poly.pdbx_seq_one_letter_code
_entity_poly.pdbx_strand_id
1 'polypeptide(L)'
;MEIGKIAITAAAMIEAGDVEAAQTQIVDRLTEHPEDPALWAEAGFFLQQIGNDADALGLLERAWLLGSRDIRIPYYLGIAHRALGHLAPAEGAFREALAIDDRYGDAWHHLGLTLAHQGKLAEAIECFLAAEARLDDGGGLADRIWRTRFLAGDWDAAWRLCAAAVPPDIEARWRDMHGTGHRRWRGEPLAGHEIVLFSHGGNGDTIHYFRYLDQVLAAGPERITLIIQPALIRLAQASPVVAAAGPDRIRILTTESRLEDRPGYFMWFEGLAMVYGAKPGAMAPRQPYLAPLPDRAAFWADQLGDAAGTKIGLVWRGSPGMPEDRWRSIPLEQFLPLFGLPGCRWFALQQGPLPADEQTLLARAGVRDLSAGLSDFSETAAILANLDLVITIDSAPAHLGGALGRPTWMLNRATSEWRWGWKPTESFWYPTLRIFNQDQLGDWGPVILAVGTALIER
;
A
#
# COMPACT_ATOMS: atom_id res chain seq x y z
N MET A 1 2.18 -14.79 42.01
CA MET A 1 3.57 -14.30 42.08
C MET A 1 4.54 -15.07 41.15
N GLU A 2 4.25 -16.33 40.77
CA GLU A 2 5.07 -17.12 39.82
C GLU A 2 4.74 -16.87 38.36
N ILE A 3 3.50 -16.51 38.01
CA ILE A 3 3.03 -16.30 36.66
C ILE A 3 3.72 -15.09 35.99
N GLY A 4 3.91 -13.99 36.72
CA GLY A 4 4.66 -12.83 36.24
C GLY A 4 6.13 -13.11 35.93
N LYS A 5 6.73 -14.16 36.55
CA LYS A 5 8.11 -14.59 36.27
C LYS A 5 8.24 -15.34 34.94
N ILE A 6 7.16 -16.04 34.48
CA ILE A 6 7.17 -16.81 33.23
C ILE A 6 7.06 -15.88 32.04
N ALA A 7 6.15 -14.89 32.07
CA ALA A 7 6.02 -13.89 31.04
C ALA A 7 7.32 -13.11 30.83
N ILE A 8 7.98 -12.73 31.93
CA ILE A 8 9.29 -12.06 31.88
C ILE A 8 10.36 -12.97 31.28
N THR A 9 10.35 -14.28 31.61
CA THR A 9 11.34 -15.23 31.11
C THR A 9 11.14 -15.54 29.62
N ALA A 10 9.90 -15.75 29.18
CA ALA A 10 9.60 -16.00 27.77
C ALA A 10 9.88 -14.75 26.89
N ALA A 11 9.51 -13.56 27.35
CA ALA A 11 9.84 -12.31 26.68
C ALA A 11 11.37 -12.09 26.61
N ALA A 12 12.08 -12.33 27.70
CA ALA A 12 13.53 -12.20 27.72
C ALA A 12 14.24 -13.22 26.80
N MET A 13 13.71 -14.45 26.67
CA MET A 13 14.22 -15.44 25.73
C MET A 13 13.96 -15.06 24.28
N ILE A 14 12.81 -14.46 23.97
CA ILE A 14 12.53 -13.92 22.63
C ILE A 14 13.50 -12.80 22.27
N GLU A 15 13.72 -11.86 23.20
CA GLU A 15 14.68 -10.76 23.01
C GLU A 15 16.11 -11.29 22.83
N ALA A 16 16.44 -12.40 23.49
CA ALA A 16 17.73 -13.09 23.32
C ALA A 16 17.80 -13.96 22.04
N GLY A 17 16.69 -14.10 21.29
CA GLY A 17 16.61 -14.93 20.08
C GLY A 17 16.43 -16.43 20.33
N ASP A 18 16.15 -16.85 21.57
CA ASP A 18 16.00 -18.25 21.97
C ASP A 18 14.52 -18.66 22.05
N VAL A 19 13.86 -18.60 20.89
CA VAL A 19 12.42 -18.91 20.75
C VAL A 19 12.12 -20.38 21.07
N GLU A 20 13.01 -21.30 20.71
CA GLU A 20 12.82 -22.74 20.92
C GLU A 20 12.85 -23.12 22.40
N ALA A 21 13.77 -22.52 23.18
CA ALA A 21 13.80 -22.71 24.62
C ALA A 21 12.55 -22.14 25.31
N ALA A 22 12.08 -20.98 24.87
CA ALA A 22 10.84 -20.39 25.38
C ALA A 22 9.63 -21.28 25.10
N GLN A 23 9.50 -21.82 23.90
CA GLN A 23 8.44 -22.77 23.55
C GLN A 23 8.47 -24.03 24.41
N THR A 24 9.63 -24.63 24.58
CA THR A 24 9.80 -25.82 25.41
C THR A 24 9.35 -25.58 26.84
N GLN A 25 9.77 -24.48 27.44
CA GLN A 25 9.41 -24.13 28.82
C GLN A 25 7.88 -23.91 28.98
N ILE A 26 7.24 -23.29 27.98
CA ILE A 26 5.79 -23.08 28.02
C ILE A 26 5.06 -24.43 27.94
N VAL A 27 5.47 -25.34 27.05
CA VAL A 27 4.86 -26.66 26.86
C VAL A 27 5.01 -27.51 28.14
N ASP A 28 6.18 -27.53 28.76
CA ASP A 28 6.42 -28.25 30.01
C ASP A 28 5.47 -27.79 31.13
N ARG A 29 5.33 -26.46 31.27
CA ARG A 29 4.45 -25.87 32.29
C ARG A 29 2.97 -26.13 32.03
N LEU A 30 2.53 -26.07 30.76
CA LEU A 30 1.15 -26.41 30.39
C LEU A 30 0.85 -27.89 30.63
N THR A 31 1.85 -28.76 30.49
CA THR A 31 1.72 -30.18 30.76
C THR A 31 1.59 -30.46 32.28
N GLU A 32 2.34 -29.73 33.12
CA GLU A 32 2.27 -29.83 34.56
C GLU A 32 0.98 -29.25 35.15
N HIS A 33 0.44 -28.18 34.56
CA HIS A 33 -0.71 -27.42 35.05
C HIS A 33 -1.78 -27.14 33.96
N PRO A 34 -2.42 -28.17 33.38
CA PRO A 34 -3.30 -28.02 32.21
C PRO A 34 -4.63 -27.27 32.50
N GLU A 35 -4.99 -27.11 33.79
CA GLU A 35 -6.20 -26.38 34.20
C GLU A 35 -5.93 -24.92 34.61
N ASP A 36 -4.67 -24.46 34.53
CA ASP A 36 -4.34 -23.07 34.86
C ASP A 36 -4.61 -22.13 33.64
N PRO A 37 -5.69 -21.31 33.68
CA PRO A 37 -6.02 -20.44 32.56
C PRO A 37 -4.97 -19.35 32.28
N ALA A 38 -4.18 -18.98 33.29
CA ALA A 38 -3.15 -17.97 33.10
C ALA A 38 -1.98 -18.49 32.27
N LEU A 39 -1.62 -19.76 32.39
CA LEU A 39 -0.57 -20.39 31.57
C LEU A 39 -0.98 -20.49 30.10
N TRP A 40 -2.24 -20.86 29.84
CA TRP A 40 -2.78 -20.87 28.48
C TRP A 40 -2.78 -19.47 27.85
N ALA A 41 -3.13 -18.45 28.64
CA ALA A 41 -3.11 -17.06 28.16
C ALA A 41 -1.68 -16.61 27.80
N GLU A 42 -0.71 -16.83 28.70
CA GLU A 42 0.70 -16.45 28.46
C GLU A 42 1.28 -17.20 27.26
N ALA A 43 0.94 -18.49 27.07
CA ALA A 43 1.33 -19.25 25.89
C ALA A 43 0.75 -18.63 24.59
N GLY A 44 -0.52 -18.23 24.61
CA GLY A 44 -1.15 -17.57 23.49
C GLY A 44 -0.53 -16.20 23.17
N PHE A 45 -0.22 -15.39 24.20
CA PHE A 45 0.47 -14.11 24.02
C PHE A 45 1.85 -14.29 23.42
N PHE A 46 2.60 -15.31 23.89
CA PHE A 46 3.89 -15.66 23.34
C PHE A 46 3.82 -16.00 21.84
N LEU A 47 2.91 -16.92 21.45
CA LEU A 47 2.77 -17.34 20.06
C LEU A 47 2.41 -16.16 19.15
N GLN A 48 1.60 -15.23 19.64
CA GLN A 48 1.25 -14.06 18.88
C GLN A 48 2.44 -13.11 18.68
N GLN A 49 3.29 -12.92 19.69
CA GLN A 49 4.50 -12.10 19.57
C GLN A 49 5.46 -12.62 18.49
N ILE A 50 5.52 -13.94 18.29
CA ILE A 50 6.31 -14.55 17.21
C ILE A 50 5.56 -14.70 15.88
N GLY A 51 4.32 -14.15 15.79
CA GLY A 51 3.52 -14.14 14.56
C GLY A 51 2.79 -15.44 14.23
N ASN A 52 2.69 -16.37 15.20
CA ASN A 52 1.92 -17.61 15.04
C ASN A 52 0.48 -17.43 15.53
N ASP A 53 -0.30 -16.63 14.78
CA ASP A 53 -1.67 -16.25 15.12
C ASP A 53 -2.65 -17.45 15.16
N ALA A 54 -2.42 -18.46 14.32
CA ALA A 54 -3.30 -19.63 14.25
C ALA A 54 -3.25 -20.49 15.52
N ASP A 55 -2.05 -20.79 16.00
CA ASP A 55 -1.88 -21.58 17.24
C ASP A 55 -2.22 -20.73 18.48
N ALA A 56 -1.90 -19.42 18.45
CA ALA A 56 -2.25 -18.50 19.52
C ALA A 56 -3.76 -18.48 19.79
N LEU A 57 -4.58 -18.53 18.73
CA LEU A 57 -6.03 -18.51 18.83
C LEU A 57 -6.55 -19.63 19.73
N GLY A 58 -6.15 -20.88 19.46
CA GLY A 58 -6.61 -22.04 20.24
C GLY A 58 -6.21 -21.98 21.73
N LEU A 59 -5.01 -21.45 22.02
CA LEU A 59 -4.53 -21.31 23.41
C LEU A 59 -5.31 -20.20 24.17
N LEU A 60 -5.56 -19.07 23.51
CA LEU A 60 -6.31 -17.97 24.10
C LEU A 60 -7.78 -18.33 24.32
N GLU A 61 -8.41 -19.04 23.38
CA GLU A 61 -9.77 -19.59 23.52
C GLU A 61 -9.85 -20.56 24.72
N ARG A 62 -8.85 -21.42 24.87
CA ARG A 62 -8.78 -22.34 26.01
C ARG A 62 -8.66 -21.60 27.34
N ALA A 63 -7.82 -20.57 27.43
CA ALA A 63 -7.72 -19.72 28.61
C ALA A 63 -9.04 -19.07 28.98
N TRP A 64 -9.77 -18.56 27.98
CA TRP A 64 -11.07 -17.94 28.17
C TRP A 64 -12.12 -18.92 28.65
N LEU A 65 -12.19 -20.11 28.05
CA LEU A 65 -13.09 -21.20 28.44
C LEU A 65 -12.83 -21.71 29.87
N LEU A 66 -11.56 -21.71 30.31
CA LEU A 66 -11.18 -22.05 31.69
C LEU A 66 -11.54 -20.96 32.72
N GLY A 67 -12.16 -19.88 32.27
CA GLY A 67 -12.72 -18.84 33.14
C GLY A 67 -11.78 -17.67 33.44
N SER A 68 -10.65 -17.53 32.72
CA SER A 68 -9.84 -16.31 32.82
C SER A 68 -10.69 -15.06 32.48
N ARG A 69 -10.44 -13.98 33.19
CA ARG A 69 -11.05 -12.66 32.93
C ARG A 69 -10.01 -11.59 32.65
N ASP A 70 -8.82 -12.03 32.22
CA ASP A 70 -7.77 -11.11 31.79
C ASP A 70 -8.19 -10.41 30.50
N ILE A 71 -8.30 -9.09 30.52
CA ILE A 71 -8.69 -8.26 29.40
C ILE A 71 -7.78 -8.45 28.16
N ARG A 72 -6.53 -8.85 28.37
CA ARG A 72 -5.59 -9.14 27.30
C ARG A 72 -6.07 -10.29 26.41
N ILE A 73 -6.81 -11.27 26.96
CA ILE A 73 -7.25 -12.44 26.19
C ILE A 73 -8.19 -12.01 25.05
N PRO A 74 -9.36 -11.36 25.30
CA PRO A 74 -10.21 -10.94 24.18
C PRO A 74 -9.51 -9.94 23.25
N TYR A 75 -8.62 -9.09 23.75
CA TYR A 75 -7.82 -8.21 22.92
C TYR A 75 -6.92 -8.98 21.94
N TYR A 76 -6.15 -9.95 22.42
CA TYR A 76 -5.26 -10.77 21.56
C TYR A 76 -6.03 -11.77 20.70
N LEU A 77 -7.19 -12.28 21.13
CA LEU A 77 -8.11 -13.02 20.27
C LEU A 77 -8.55 -12.16 19.09
N GLY A 78 -8.89 -10.90 19.34
CA GLY A 78 -9.22 -9.94 18.29
C GLY A 78 -8.10 -9.73 17.30
N ILE A 79 -6.85 -9.60 17.78
CA ILE A 79 -5.67 -9.47 16.92
C ILE A 79 -5.45 -10.74 16.08
N ALA A 80 -5.49 -11.93 16.68
CA ALA A 80 -5.30 -13.19 15.98
C ALA A 80 -6.38 -13.43 14.92
N HIS A 81 -7.64 -13.23 15.26
CA HIS A 81 -8.73 -13.32 14.29
C HIS A 81 -8.56 -12.35 13.12
N ARG A 82 -8.19 -11.08 13.39
CA ARG A 82 -7.97 -10.09 12.34
C ARG A 82 -6.78 -10.46 11.45
N ALA A 83 -5.69 -10.96 12.01
CA ALA A 83 -4.52 -11.42 11.28
C ALA A 83 -4.85 -12.58 10.33
N LEU A 84 -5.78 -13.47 10.75
CA LEU A 84 -6.28 -14.58 9.94
C LEU A 84 -7.42 -14.19 8.97
N GLY A 85 -7.82 -12.90 8.94
CA GLY A 85 -8.91 -12.42 8.08
C GLY A 85 -10.31 -12.66 8.64
N HIS A 86 -10.45 -13.19 9.85
CA HIS A 86 -11.73 -13.47 10.51
C HIS A 86 -12.31 -12.19 11.14
N LEU A 87 -12.77 -11.25 10.29
CA LEU A 87 -13.10 -9.88 10.74
C LEU A 87 -14.28 -9.81 11.71
N ALA A 88 -15.32 -10.65 11.54
CA ALA A 88 -16.48 -10.62 12.45
C ALA A 88 -16.15 -11.18 13.86
N PRO A 89 -15.44 -12.32 14.01
CA PRO A 89 -14.91 -12.74 15.29
C PRO A 89 -13.98 -11.71 15.93
N ALA A 90 -13.09 -11.07 15.16
CA ALA A 90 -12.19 -10.02 15.66
C ALA A 90 -12.96 -8.84 16.25
N GLU A 91 -14.00 -8.35 15.56
CA GLU A 91 -14.89 -7.30 16.06
C GLU A 91 -15.53 -7.68 17.41
N GLY A 92 -16.06 -8.91 17.50
CA GLY A 92 -16.65 -9.44 18.74
C GLY A 92 -15.67 -9.42 19.90
N ALA A 93 -14.47 -9.93 19.66
CA ALA A 93 -13.42 -10.02 20.67
C ALA A 93 -12.92 -8.64 21.15
N PHE A 94 -12.73 -7.66 20.26
CA PHE A 94 -12.38 -6.29 20.68
C PHE A 94 -13.51 -5.62 21.46
N ARG A 95 -14.78 -5.81 21.08
CA ARG A 95 -15.91 -5.30 21.85
C ARG A 95 -16.03 -5.95 23.24
N GLU A 96 -15.66 -7.22 23.37
CA GLU A 96 -15.60 -7.90 24.66
C GLU A 96 -14.49 -7.32 25.54
N ALA A 97 -13.30 -7.04 24.99
CA ALA A 97 -12.24 -6.34 25.73
C ALA A 97 -12.73 -4.97 26.22
N LEU A 98 -13.40 -4.19 25.37
CA LEU A 98 -13.92 -2.87 25.72
C LEU A 98 -15.11 -2.92 26.70
N ALA A 99 -15.85 -4.02 26.77
CA ALA A 99 -16.87 -4.23 27.79
C ALA A 99 -16.26 -4.49 29.19
N ILE A 100 -15.02 -4.98 29.25
CA ILE A 100 -14.26 -5.15 30.50
C ILE A 100 -13.65 -3.79 30.94
N ASP A 101 -12.99 -3.07 30.02
CA ASP A 101 -12.46 -1.74 30.30
C ASP A 101 -12.57 -0.85 29.02
N ASP A 102 -13.50 0.12 29.03
CA ASP A 102 -13.72 1.04 27.92
C ASP A 102 -12.60 2.09 27.75
N ARG A 103 -11.64 2.15 28.67
CA ARG A 103 -10.45 3.00 28.58
C ARG A 103 -9.30 2.36 27.84
N TYR A 104 -9.42 1.10 27.41
CA TYR A 104 -8.37 0.40 26.70
C TYR A 104 -8.20 0.94 25.27
N GLY A 105 -7.34 1.96 25.10
CA GLY A 105 -7.14 2.69 23.83
C GLY A 105 -6.73 1.81 22.67
N ASP A 106 -5.84 0.81 22.91
CA ASP A 106 -5.42 -0.12 21.86
C ASP A 106 -6.58 -0.98 21.34
N ALA A 107 -7.51 -1.37 22.20
CA ALA A 107 -8.70 -2.13 21.77
C ALA A 107 -9.62 -1.27 20.88
N TRP A 108 -9.79 0.01 21.21
CA TRP A 108 -10.48 0.96 20.33
C TRP A 108 -9.79 1.10 18.98
N HIS A 109 -8.45 1.25 18.97
CA HIS A 109 -7.66 1.33 17.74
C HIS A 109 -7.85 0.10 16.86
N HIS A 110 -7.68 -1.11 17.41
CA HIS A 110 -7.79 -2.34 16.65
C HIS A 110 -9.24 -2.65 16.23
N LEU A 111 -10.23 -2.26 17.02
CA LEU A 111 -11.64 -2.30 16.60
C LEU A 111 -11.86 -1.39 15.39
N GLY A 112 -11.35 -0.16 15.42
CA GLY A 112 -11.38 0.77 14.29
C GLY A 112 -10.78 0.19 13.01
N LEU A 113 -9.60 -0.44 13.10
CA LEU A 113 -8.98 -1.15 11.96
C LEU A 113 -9.88 -2.28 11.43
N THR A 114 -10.46 -3.07 12.32
CA THR A 114 -11.33 -4.19 11.95
C THR A 114 -12.58 -3.70 11.23
N LEU A 115 -13.24 -2.67 11.77
CA LEU A 115 -14.42 -2.05 11.18
C LEU A 115 -14.10 -1.40 9.81
N ALA A 116 -12.97 -0.73 9.69
CA ALA A 116 -12.51 -0.19 8.41
C ALA A 116 -12.34 -1.30 7.35
N HIS A 117 -11.76 -2.44 7.74
CA HIS A 117 -11.62 -3.60 6.86
C HIS A 117 -12.98 -4.24 6.48
N GLN A 118 -14.01 -4.06 7.29
CA GLN A 118 -15.39 -4.50 6.99
C GLN A 118 -16.19 -3.46 6.18
N GLY A 119 -15.65 -2.26 5.94
CA GLY A 119 -16.34 -1.15 5.30
C GLY A 119 -17.31 -0.39 6.21
N LYS A 120 -17.31 -0.66 7.50
CA LYS A 120 -18.06 0.10 8.51
C LYS A 120 -17.32 1.39 8.85
N LEU A 121 -17.14 2.26 7.81
CA LEU A 121 -16.19 3.36 7.85
C LEU A 121 -16.54 4.44 8.89
N ALA A 122 -17.84 4.72 9.09
CA ALA A 122 -18.28 5.69 10.09
C ALA A 122 -17.96 5.22 11.52
N GLU A 123 -18.28 3.97 11.85
CA GLU A 123 -17.97 3.38 13.16
C GLU A 123 -16.44 3.29 13.36
N ALA A 124 -15.69 2.98 12.31
CA ALA A 124 -14.20 2.96 12.37
C ALA A 124 -13.62 4.32 12.75
N ILE A 125 -14.15 5.41 12.19
CA ILE A 125 -13.70 6.78 12.52
C ILE A 125 -14.02 7.07 14.00
N GLU A 126 -15.18 6.72 14.48
CA GLU A 126 -15.55 6.89 15.90
C GLU A 126 -14.60 6.13 16.83
N CYS A 127 -14.26 4.89 16.47
CA CYS A 127 -13.30 4.09 17.23
C CYS A 127 -11.90 4.70 17.24
N PHE A 128 -11.41 5.22 16.11
CA PHE A 128 -10.10 5.90 16.06
C PHE A 128 -10.09 7.18 16.90
N LEU A 129 -11.15 7.97 16.88
CA LEU A 129 -11.29 9.15 17.74
C LEU A 129 -11.34 8.77 19.23
N ALA A 130 -12.04 7.67 19.57
CA ALA A 130 -12.06 7.15 20.92
C ALA A 130 -10.69 6.65 21.40
N ALA A 131 -9.91 6.02 20.52
CA ALA A 131 -8.54 5.60 20.78
C ALA A 131 -7.61 6.80 20.98
N GLU A 132 -7.68 7.80 20.10
CA GLU A 132 -6.87 9.02 20.18
C GLU A 132 -7.06 9.76 21.52
N ALA A 133 -8.29 9.81 22.02
CA ALA A 133 -8.61 10.42 23.33
C ALA A 133 -8.09 9.61 24.54
N ARG A 134 -7.63 8.38 24.37
CA ARG A 134 -7.23 7.44 25.44
C ARG A 134 -5.76 7.04 25.41
N LEU A 135 -5.08 7.25 24.32
CA LEU A 135 -3.64 6.98 24.16
C LEU A 135 -2.84 8.24 24.46
N ASP A 136 -1.82 8.14 25.31
CA ASP A 136 -1.07 9.27 25.86
C ASP A 136 -0.35 10.10 24.78
N ASP A 137 0.07 9.48 23.68
CA ASP A 137 0.75 10.13 22.54
C ASP A 137 -0.19 10.41 21.35
N GLY A 138 -1.51 10.29 21.56
CA GLY A 138 -2.51 10.31 20.48
C GLY A 138 -2.38 9.13 19.53
N GLY A 139 -1.46 8.17 19.82
CA GLY A 139 -1.28 6.90 19.10
C GLY A 139 -0.93 7.04 17.61
N GLY A 140 -0.57 8.22 17.14
CA GLY A 140 -0.31 8.46 15.72
C GLY A 140 -1.50 8.16 14.81
N LEU A 141 -2.75 8.27 15.32
CA LEU A 141 -3.95 7.79 14.64
C LEU A 141 -4.49 8.76 13.58
N ALA A 142 -3.96 9.96 13.49
CA ALA A 142 -4.40 10.96 12.51
C ALA A 142 -4.39 10.40 11.08
N ASP A 143 -3.39 9.59 10.73
CA ASP A 143 -3.29 8.96 9.41
C ASP A 143 -4.40 7.92 9.19
N ARG A 144 -4.82 7.16 10.20
CA ARG A 144 -5.94 6.22 10.14
C ARG A 144 -7.25 6.94 9.92
N ILE A 145 -7.46 8.04 10.65
CA ILE A 145 -8.70 8.83 10.57
C ILE A 145 -8.84 9.44 9.17
N TRP A 146 -7.83 10.16 8.65
CA TRP A 146 -7.99 10.79 7.33
C TRP A 146 -8.06 9.76 6.19
N ARG A 147 -7.31 8.64 6.25
CA ARG A 147 -7.44 7.54 5.27
C ARG A 147 -8.85 6.96 5.24
N THR A 148 -9.44 6.70 6.42
CA THR A 148 -10.80 6.18 6.53
C THR A 148 -11.83 7.19 6.05
N ARG A 149 -11.62 8.50 6.26
CA ARG A 149 -12.47 9.54 5.70
C ARG A 149 -12.42 9.59 4.18
N PHE A 150 -11.25 9.43 3.56
CA PHE A 150 -11.16 9.30 2.11
C PHE A 150 -11.95 8.10 1.59
N LEU A 151 -11.81 6.93 2.23
CA LEU A 151 -12.60 5.75 1.89
C LEU A 151 -14.10 5.99 2.03
N ALA A 152 -14.51 6.76 3.04
CA ALA A 152 -15.91 7.15 3.28
C ALA A 152 -16.43 8.26 2.33
N GLY A 153 -15.56 8.80 1.45
CA GLY A 153 -15.92 9.90 0.53
C GLY A 153 -15.92 11.29 1.16
N ASP A 154 -15.47 11.44 2.41
CA ASP A 154 -15.37 12.74 3.10
C ASP A 154 -14.01 13.40 2.79
N TRP A 155 -13.81 13.74 1.52
CA TRP A 155 -12.54 14.27 0.99
C TRP A 155 -12.11 15.58 1.62
N ASP A 156 -13.06 16.50 1.84
CA ASP A 156 -12.73 17.82 2.38
C ASP A 156 -12.27 17.74 3.84
N ALA A 157 -12.90 16.91 4.67
CA ALA A 157 -12.43 16.67 6.03
C ALA A 157 -11.10 15.90 6.07
N ALA A 158 -10.93 14.92 5.18
CA ALA A 158 -9.67 14.19 5.08
C ALA A 158 -8.49 15.11 4.75
N TRP A 159 -8.62 15.99 3.74
CA TRP A 159 -7.56 16.96 3.41
C TRP A 159 -7.27 17.95 4.54
N ARG A 160 -8.29 18.43 5.26
CA ARG A 160 -8.07 19.28 6.45
C ARG A 160 -7.23 18.58 7.52
N LEU A 161 -7.51 17.30 7.78
CA LEU A 161 -6.74 16.50 8.73
C LEU A 161 -5.31 16.23 8.24
N CYS A 162 -5.13 15.89 6.95
CA CYS A 162 -3.80 15.77 6.37
C CYS A 162 -2.97 17.04 6.55
N ALA A 163 -3.58 18.20 6.30
CA ALA A 163 -2.89 19.49 6.46
C ALA A 163 -2.52 19.78 7.91
N ALA A 164 -3.41 19.43 8.87
CA ALA A 164 -3.18 19.59 10.31
C ALA A 164 -2.13 18.62 10.87
N ALA A 165 -2.04 17.41 10.30
CA ALA A 165 -1.08 16.39 10.70
C ALA A 165 0.37 16.69 10.26
N VAL A 166 0.59 17.68 9.38
CA VAL A 166 1.94 18.06 8.98
C VAL A 166 2.70 18.64 10.19
N PRO A 167 3.89 18.07 10.54
CA PRO A 167 4.64 18.53 11.68
C PRO A 167 4.95 20.03 11.63
N PRO A 168 4.80 20.77 12.76
CA PRO A 168 5.05 22.21 12.78
C PRO A 168 6.51 22.57 12.50
N ASP A 169 7.44 21.65 12.76
CA ASP A 169 8.89 21.80 12.53
C ASP A 169 9.35 21.31 11.15
N ILE A 170 8.42 21.00 10.22
CA ILE A 170 8.76 20.44 8.91
C ILE A 170 9.76 21.30 8.12
N GLU A 171 9.68 22.62 8.25
CA GLU A 171 10.61 23.54 7.59
C GLU A 171 12.02 23.51 8.22
N ALA A 172 12.10 23.29 9.54
CA ALA A 172 13.39 23.07 10.23
C ALA A 172 14.00 21.73 9.80
N ARG A 173 13.23 20.66 9.78
CA ARG A 173 13.68 19.34 9.29
C ARG A 173 14.15 19.40 7.84
N TRP A 174 13.44 20.15 6.99
CA TRP A 174 13.86 20.37 5.61
C TRP A 174 15.25 21.04 5.54
N ARG A 175 15.44 22.12 6.33
CA ARG A 175 16.71 22.84 6.38
C ARG A 175 17.86 21.95 6.87
N ASP A 176 17.62 21.16 7.90
CA ASP A 176 18.62 20.23 8.45
C ASP A 176 19.00 19.14 7.42
N MET A 177 18.04 18.65 6.64
CA MET A 177 18.25 17.60 5.65
C MET A 177 18.93 18.13 4.37
N HIS A 178 18.51 19.27 3.87
CA HIS A 178 18.89 19.78 2.54
C HIS A 178 19.79 21.01 2.56
N GLY A 179 19.99 21.65 3.73
CA GLY A 179 20.84 22.83 3.88
C GLY A 179 20.27 24.11 3.26
N THR A 180 18.96 24.16 2.97
CA THR A 180 18.32 25.29 2.27
C THR A 180 17.19 25.91 3.06
N GLY A 181 16.93 27.21 2.81
CA GLY A 181 15.89 28.00 3.47
C GLY A 181 14.50 27.90 2.83
N HIS A 182 14.23 26.91 1.97
CA HIS A 182 12.90 26.72 1.35
C HIS A 182 11.82 26.58 2.42
N ARG A 183 10.63 27.16 2.15
CA ARG A 183 9.44 27.01 3.00
C ARG A 183 8.47 25.99 2.43
N ARG A 184 7.66 25.36 3.26
CA ARG A 184 6.59 24.49 2.78
C ARG A 184 5.60 25.27 1.93
N TRP A 185 5.32 24.82 0.72
CA TRP A 185 4.29 25.41 -0.14
C TRP A 185 2.89 25.05 0.35
N ARG A 186 2.03 26.04 0.44
CA ARG A 186 0.63 25.89 0.86
C ARG A 186 -0.36 26.40 -0.20
N GLY A 187 0.12 26.65 -1.44
CA GLY A 187 -0.66 27.22 -2.52
C GLY A 187 -0.38 28.70 -2.77
N GLU A 188 0.68 29.27 -2.16
CA GLU A 188 1.10 30.65 -2.42
C GLU A 188 1.53 30.84 -3.89
N PRO A 189 1.47 32.07 -4.46
CA PRO A 189 1.99 32.37 -5.79
C PRO A 189 3.46 31.95 -5.93
N LEU A 190 3.80 31.29 -7.05
CA LEU A 190 5.15 30.79 -7.31
C LEU A 190 6.00 31.71 -8.17
N ALA A 191 5.46 32.81 -8.70
CA ALA A 191 6.20 33.73 -9.56
C ALA A 191 7.46 34.28 -8.85
N GLY A 192 8.62 34.17 -9.50
CA GLY A 192 9.92 34.57 -8.94
C GLY A 192 10.50 33.64 -7.90
N HIS A 193 9.94 32.45 -7.72
CA HIS A 193 10.40 31.46 -6.75
C HIS A 193 10.73 30.11 -7.41
N GLU A 194 11.67 29.40 -6.84
CA GLU A 194 11.85 27.97 -7.10
C GLU A 194 10.85 27.17 -6.28
N ILE A 195 10.37 26.03 -6.83
CA ILE A 195 9.68 25.00 -6.06
C ILE A 195 10.43 23.67 -6.20
N VAL A 196 10.74 23.05 -5.08
CA VAL A 196 11.31 21.70 -5.01
C VAL A 196 10.19 20.71 -4.73
N LEU A 197 9.95 19.79 -5.67
CA LEU A 197 9.02 18.67 -5.49
C LEU A 197 9.83 17.40 -5.24
N PHE A 198 9.56 16.72 -4.13
CA PHE A 198 10.34 15.55 -3.76
C PHE A 198 9.46 14.32 -3.49
N SER A 199 10.01 13.16 -3.81
CA SER A 199 9.38 11.88 -3.51
C SER A 199 9.60 11.50 -2.05
N HIS A 200 8.50 11.23 -1.35
CA HIS A 200 8.51 10.73 0.02
C HIS A 200 8.04 9.26 0.07
N GLY A 201 7.12 8.87 -0.81
CA GLY A 201 6.55 7.53 -0.94
C GLY A 201 7.28 6.61 -1.92
N GLY A 202 6.59 5.58 -2.38
CA GLY A 202 7.07 4.65 -3.38
C GLY A 202 7.07 5.20 -4.82
N ASN A 203 7.60 4.42 -5.75
CA ASN A 203 7.58 4.79 -7.18
C ASN A 203 6.14 5.03 -7.70
N GLY A 204 5.18 4.23 -7.24
CA GLY A 204 3.77 4.38 -7.61
C GLY A 204 3.19 5.73 -7.18
N ASP A 205 3.55 6.21 -5.98
CA ASP A 205 3.12 7.51 -5.48
C ASP A 205 3.67 8.64 -6.36
N THR A 206 4.96 8.62 -6.68
CA THR A 206 5.58 9.60 -7.56
C THR A 206 4.92 9.59 -8.94
N ILE A 207 4.72 8.44 -9.56
CA ILE A 207 4.00 8.29 -10.83
C ILE A 207 2.60 8.89 -10.71
N HIS A 208 1.87 8.55 -9.66
CA HIS A 208 0.50 9.01 -9.44
C HIS A 208 0.39 10.52 -9.37
N TYR A 209 1.20 11.16 -8.52
CA TYR A 209 1.11 12.59 -8.27
C TYR A 209 1.88 13.45 -9.29
N PHE A 210 2.64 12.84 -10.19
CA PHE A 210 3.28 13.53 -11.33
C PHE A 210 2.27 14.26 -12.21
N ARG A 211 0.99 13.84 -12.21
CA ARG A 211 -0.13 14.49 -12.87
C ARG A 211 -0.33 15.97 -12.55
N TYR A 212 0.16 16.41 -11.38
CA TYR A 212 0.03 17.79 -10.94
C TYR A 212 1.11 18.72 -11.51
N LEU A 213 2.13 18.18 -12.19
CA LEU A 213 3.27 18.97 -12.64
C LEU A 213 2.87 20.07 -13.62
N ASP A 214 1.88 19.83 -14.49
CA ASP A 214 1.32 20.85 -15.37
C ASP A 214 0.71 22.03 -14.59
N GLN A 215 -0.01 21.74 -13.52
CA GLN A 215 -0.65 22.77 -12.67
C GLN A 215 0.40 23.58 -11.90
N VAL A 216 1.44 22.89 -11.38
CA VAL A 216 2.56 23.58 -10.73
C VAL A 216 3.30 24.47 -11.72
N LEU A 217 3.55 23.98 -12.94
CA LEU A 217 4.19 24.77 -13.99
C LEU A 217 3.33 26.00 -14.40
N ALA A 218 2.01 25.80 -14.48
CA ALA A 218 1.07 26.89 -14.79
C ALA A 218 0.97 27.97 -13.68
N ALA A 219 1.33 27.63 -12.43
CA ALA A 219 1.45 28.60 -11.34
C ALA A 219 2.66 29.54 -11.49
N GLY A 220 3.48 29.35 -12.51
CA GLY A 220 4.54 30.27 -12.96
C GLY A 220 5.80 30.30 -12.11
N PRO A 221 6.29 29.21 -11.53
CA PRO A 221 7.56 29.21 -10.81
C PRO A 221 8.71 29.60 -11.73
N GLU A 222 9.76 30.19 -11.17
CA GLU A 222 11.00 30.44 -11.91
C GLU A 222 11.62 29.11 -12.36
N ARG A 223 11.64 28.13 -11.45
CA ARG A 223 12.13 26.76 -11.70
C ARG A 223 11.37 25.75 -10.85
N ILE A 224 11.22 24.56 -11.39
CA ILE A 224 10.79 23.37 -10.65
C ILE A 224 12.00 22.43 -10.53
N THR A 225 12.36 22.04 -9.32
CA THR A 225 13.36 20.99 -9.08
C THR A 225 12.64 19.74 -8.60
N LEU A 226 12.77 18.64 -9.34
CA LEU A 226 12.20 17.33 -9.01
C LEU A 226 13.28 16.48 -8.35
N ILE A 227 13.05 16.03 -7.13
CA ILE A 227 13.88 15.04 -6.44
C ILE A 227 13.10 13.74 -6.44
N ILE A 228 13.50 12.78 -7.29
CA ILE A 228 12.77 11.53 -7.51
C ILE A 228 13.68 10.31 -7.42
N GLN A 229 13.05 9.14 -7.31
CA GLN A 229 13.77 7.86 -7.29
C GLN A 229 14.51 7.65 -8.62
N PRO A 230 15.74 7.08 -8.59
CA PRO A 230 16.55 6.83 -9.79
C PRO A 230 15.81 6.05 -10.88
N ALA A 231 14.97 5.09 -10.50
CA ALA A 231 14.20 4.28 -11.44
C ALA A 231 13.15 5.06 -12.26
N LEU A 232 12.83 6.31 -11.87
CA LEU A 232 11.84 7.15 -12.55
C LEU A 232 12.47 8.26 -13.41
N ILE A 233 13.76 8.51 -13.33
CA ILE A 233 14.43 9.67 -13.97
C ILE A 233 14.19 9.68 -15.49
N ARG A 234 14.51 8.59 -16.18
CA ARG A 234 14.36 8.51 -17.64
C ARG A 234 12.88 8.65 -18.06
N LEU A 235 11.97 8.06 -17.32
CA LEU A 235 10.52 8.21 -17.55
C LEU A 235 10.06 9.66 -17.35
N ALA A 236 10.51 10.33 -16.29
CA ALA A 236 10.19 11.72 -16.02
C ALA A 236 10.73 12.66 -17.11
N GLN A 237 11.96 12.42 -17.59
CA GLN A 237 12.56 13.17 -18.69
C GLN A 237 11.77 13.03 -20.00
N ALA A 238 11.19 11.84 -20.24
CA ALA A 238 10.36 11.58 -21.43
C ALA A 238 8.93 12.14 -21.31
N SER A 239 8.52 12.60 -20.12
CA SER A 239 7.15 13.12 -19.97
C SER A 239 6.93 14.37 -20.83
N PRO A 240 5.73 14.52 -21.45
CA PRO A 240 5.44 15.66 -22.33
C PRO A 240 5.66 17.02 -21.66
N VAL A 241 5.29 17.16 -20.39
CA VAL A 241 5.41 18.41 -19.65
C VAL A 241 6.87 18.78 -19.37
N VAL A 242 7.73 17.79 -19.02
CA VAL A 242 9.16 18.03 -18.77
C VAL A 242 9.88 18.35 -20.07
N ALA A 243 9.62 17.57 -21.12
CA ALA A 243 10.22 17.78 -22.44
C ALA A 243 9.85 19.17 -23.03
N ALA A 244 8.59 19.59 -22.88
CA ALA A 244 8.13 20.90 -23.36
C ALA A 244 8.69 22.08 -22.55
N ALA A 245 8.84 21.92 -21.22
CA ALA A 245 9.37 22.97 -20.36
C ALA A 245 10.89 23.17 -20.52
N GLY A 246 11.61 22.11 -20.78
CA GLY A 246 13.06 22.10 -20.94
C GLY A 246 13.83 22.16 -19.60
N PRO A 247 15.17 21.93 -19.65
CA PRO A 247 16.01 21.78 -18.47
C PRO A 247 16.20 23.08 -17.67
N ASP A 248 15.98 24.22 -18.27
CA ASP A 248 16.06 25.53 -17.60
C ASP A 248 14.87 25.75 -16.64
N ARG A 249 13.72 25.20 -16.98
CA ARG A 249 12.48 25.32 -16.19
C ARG A 249 12.25 24.14 -15.27
N ILE A 250 12.64 22.92 -15.66
CA ILE A 250 12.47 21.71 -14.86
C ILE A 250 13.80 20.97 -14.75
N ARG A 251 14.35 20.93 -13.55
CA ARG A 251 15.57 20.19 -13.22
C ARG A 251 15.19 18.90 -12.51
N ILE A 252 15.80 17.78 -12.87
CA ILE A 252 15.61 16.48 -12.22
C ILE A 252 16.86 16.09 -11.47
N LEU A 253 16.72 15.74 -10.20
CA LEU A 253 17.78 15.33 -9.29
C LEU A 253 17.42 13.98 -8.64
N THR A 254 18.44 13.31 -8.11
CA THR A 254 18.26 12.16 -7.22
C THR A 254 18.14 12.60 -5.77
N THR A 255 17.71 11.69 -4.89
CA THR A 255 17.64 11.94 -3.45
C THR A 255 18.98 12.24 -2.78
N GLU A 256 20.09 11.90 -3.42
CA GLU A 256 21.45 12.14 -2.93
C GLU A 256 22.02 13.51 -3.38
N SER A 257 21.30 14.21 -4.25
CA SER A 257 21.77 15.48 -4.81
C SER A 257 21.65 16.61 -3.80
N ARG A 258 22.66 17.50 -3.79
CA ARG A 258 22.58 18.75 -3.00
C ARG A 258 21.75 19.80 -3.71
N LEU A 259 20.92 20.49 -2.96
CA LEU A 259 20.18 21.65 -3.43
C LEU A 259 21.03 22.91 -3.37
N GLU A 260 20.73 23.85 -4.24
CA GLU A 260 21.21 25.22 -4.14
C GLU A 260 20.34 25.98 -3.14
N ASP A 261 20.95 26.82 -2.29
CA ASP A 261 20.19 27.67 -1.38
C ASP A 261 19.62 28.89 -2.14
N ARG A 262 18.32 28.80 -2.46
CA ARG A 262 17.57 29.84 -3.16
C ARG A 262 16.26 30.13 -2.44
N PRO A 263 15.72 31.36 -2.58
CA PRO A 263 14.37 31.64 -2.12
C PRO A 263 13.34 30.77 -2.84
N GLY A 264 12.53 30.03 -2.09
CA GLY A 264 11.57 29.16 -2.72
C GLY A 264 10.78 28.31 -1.75
N TYR A 265 10.14 27.34 -2.32
CA TYR A 265 9.25 26.43 -1.64
C TYR A 265 9.67 24.98 -1.84
N PHE A 266 9.24 24.12 -0.92
CA PHE A 266 9.28 22.67 -1.10
C PHE A 266 7.92 22.05 -0.87
N MET A 267 7.66 20.91 -1.52
CA MET A 267 6.49 20.07 -1.31
C MET A 267 6.80 18.63 -1.70
N TRP A 268 6.29 17.68 -0.94
CA TRP A 268 6.29 16.28 -1.36
C TRP A 268 5.17 16.06 -2.39
N PHE A 269 5.36 15.09 -3.28
CA PHE A 269 4.43 14.87 -4.40
C PHE A 269 2.98 14.64 -3.94
N GLU A 270 2.76 13.84 -2.89
CA GLU A 270 1.42 13.57 -2.34
C GLU A 270 0.75 14.83 -1.79
N GLY A 271 1.55 15.77 -1.28
CA GLY A 271 1.08 17.06 -0.80
C GLY A 271 0.46 17.96 -1.86
N LEU A 272 0.77 17.73 -3.14
CA LEU A 272 0.14 18.44 -4.24
C LEU A 272 -1.37 18.18 -4.30
N ALA A 273 -1.79 16.93 -4.07
CA ALA A 273 -3.21 16.60 -4.02
C ALA A 273 -3.95 17.34 -2.91
N MET A 274 -3.29 17.55 -1.78
CA MET A 274 -3.81 18.34 -0.66
C MET A 274 -3.94 19.83 -1.03
N VAL A 275 -2.90 20.43 -1.63
CA VAL A 275 -2.92 21.84 -2.04
C VAL A 275 -3.99 22.09 -3.10
N TYR A 276 -4.15 21.18 -4.05
CA TYR A 276 -5.16 21.30 -5.13
C TYR A 276 -6.54 20.78 -4.74
N GLY A 277 -6.74 20.29 -3.51
CA GLY A 277 -8.04 19.82 -3.02
C GLY A 277 -8.60 18.69 -3.87
N ALA A 278 -7.79 17.69 -4.20
CA ALA A 278 -8.18 16.58 -5.07
C ALA A 278 -9.39 15.83 -4.53
N LYS A 279 -10.40 15.64 -5.36
CA LYS A 279 -11.58 14.82 -5.05
C LYS A 279 -12.28 14.37 -6.33
N PRO A 280 -13.08 13.28 -6.27
CA PRO A 280 -13.89 12.85 -7.41
C PRO A 280 -14.70 14.00 -8.01
N GLY A 281 -14.64 14.17 -9.33
CA GLY A 281 -15.35 15.22 -10.07
C GLY A 281 -14.73 16.62 -10.04
N ALA A 282 -13.73 16.88 -9.18
CA ALA A 282 -13.04 18.19 -9.12
C ALA A 282 -11.84 18.30 -10.06
N MET A 283 -11.32 17.16 -10.51
CA MET A 283 -10.22 17.13 -11.48
C MET A 283 -10.66 16.39 -12.74
N ALA A 284 -10.52 17.07 -13.88
CA ALA A 284 -10.49 16.35 -15.15
C ALA A 284 -9.11 15.66 -15.23
N PRO A 285 -9.04 14.33 -15.26
CA PRO A 285 -7.76 13.65 -15.43
C PRO A 285 -7.23 14.00 -16.82
N ARG A 286 -6.15 14.79 -16.89
CA ARG A 286 -5.38 14.90 -18.11
C ARG A 286 -4.63 13.60 -18.30
N GLN A 287 -4.97 12.88 -19.36
CA GLN A 287 -4.30 11.65 -19.70
C GLN A 287 -4.05 11.58 -21.20
N PRO A 288 -2.95 10.93 -21.58
CA PRO A 288 -1.80 10.51 -20.75
C PRO A 288 -0.93 11.70 -20.31
N TYR A 289 -0.36 11.66 -19.10
CA TYR A 289 0.59 12.67 -18.61
C TYR A 289 2.04 12.15 -18.56
N LEU A 290 2.24 10.84 -18.76
CA LEU A 290 3.52 10.21 -19.02
C LEU A 290 3.51 9.60 -20.43
N ALA A 291 4.69 9.45 -21.01
CA ALA A 291 4.90 8.82 -22.31
C ALA A 291 6.11 7.88 -22.27
N PRO A 292 6.11 6.79 -23.05
CA PRO A 292 7.30 5.97 -23.21
C PRO A 292 8.37 6.70 -24.02
N LEU A 293 9.63 6.34 -23.83
CA LEU A 293 10.70 6.73 -24.75
C LEU A 293 10.46 6.11 -26.13
N PRO A 294 10.43 6.89 -27.23
CA PRO A 294 10.01 6.38 -28.54
C PRO A 294 10.90 5.24 -29.07
N ASP A 295 12.22 5.34 -28.88
CA ASP A 295 13.19 4.31 -29.27
C ASP A 295 12.98 3.00 -28.50
N ARG A 296 12.67 3.10 -27.20
CA ARG A 296 12.40 1.93 -26.38
C ARG A 296 11.04 1.31 -26.71
N ALA A 297 10.02 2.15 -26.98
CA ALA A 297 8.71 1.66 -27.45
C ALA A 297 8.84 0.89 -28.77
N ALA A 298 9.61 1.40 -29.72
CA ALA A 298 9.89 0.71 -30.99
C ALA A 298 10.64 -0.61 -30.77
N PHE A 299 11.68 -0.61 -29.93
CA PHE A 299 12.41 -1.83 -29.57
C PHE A 299 11.48 -2.90 -28.98
N TRP A 300 10.63 -2.54 -28.02
CA TRP A 300 9.71 -3.50 -27.40
C TRP A 300 8.57 -3.92 -28.33
N ALA A 301 8.13 -3.07 -29.27
CA ALA A 301 7.20 -3.49 -30.32
C ALA A 301 7.75 -4.67 -31.14
N ASP A 302 9.00 -4.56 -31.58
CA ASP A 302 9.71 -5.64 -32.30
C ASP A 302 9.85 -6.90 -31.41
N GLN A 303 10.30 -6.72 -30.16
CA GLN A 303 10.48 -7.83 -29.23
C GLN A 303 9.17 -8.57 -28.93
N LEU A 304 8.05 -7.89 -28.75
CA LEU A 304 6.76 -8.51 -28.46
C LEU A 304 6.14 -9.19 -29.70
N GLY A 305 6.54 -8.76 -30.89
CA GLY A 305 6.14 -9.34 -32.17
C GLY A 305 4.66 -9.14 -32.49
N ASP A 306 4.29 -9.44 -33.75
CA ASP A 306 2.96 -9.20 -34.31
C ASP A 306 2.07 -10.46 -34.38
N ALA A 307 2.44 -11.53 -33.69
CA ALA A 307 1.60 -12.73 -33.66
C ALA A 307 0.18 -12.39 -33.15
N ALA A 308 -0.82 -13.05 -33.73
CA ALA A 308 -2.22 -12.83 -33.38
C ALA A 308 -2.52 -13.09 -31.91
N GLY A 309 -3.48 -12.36 -31.35
CA GLY A 309 -3.94 -12.47 -29.98
C GLY A 309 -3.72 -11.22 -29.15
N THR A 310 -4.54 -11.07 -28.11
CA THR A 310 -4.48 -9.96 -27.17
C THR A 310 -3.22 -10.06 -26.32
N LYS A 311 -2.35 -9.05 -26.37
CA LYS A 311 -1.12 -8.97 -25.59
C LYS A 311 -1.44 -8.50 -24.17
N ILE A 312 -1.30 -9.38 -23.18
CA ILE A 312 -1.64 -9.11 -21.78
C ILE A 312 -0.39 -9.16 -20.92
N GLY A 313 -0.09 -8.05 -20.23
CA GLY A 313 0.95 -8.00 -19.23
C GLY A 313 0.40 -8.31 -17.85
N LEU A 314 1.11 -9.12 -17.06
CA LEU A 314 0.70 -9.53 -15.72
C LEU A 314 1.74 -9.17 -14.66
N VAL A 315 1.25 -8.55 -13.56
CA VAL A 315 2.00 -8.31 -12.31
C VAL A 315 1.19 -8.86 -11.14
N TRP A 316 1.76 -9.80 -10.39
CA TRP A 316 1.03 -10.53 -9.33
C TRP A 316 1.57 -10.31 -7.92
N ARG A 317 2.78 -9.75 -7.77
CA ARG A 317 3.40 -9.49 -6.46
C ARG A 317 3.79 -8.03 -6.31
N GLY A 318 3.65 -7.52 -5.07
CA GLY A 318 4.17 -6.24 -4.66
C GLY A 318 5.61 -6.32 -4.12
N SER A 319 6.01 -5.28 -3.39
CA SER A 319 7.28 -5.27 -2.67
C SER A 319 7.14 -6.01 -1.34
N PRO A 320 7.98 -7.03 -1.07
CA PRO A 320 7.90 -7.82 0.16
C PRO A 320 8.20 -7.01 1.44
N GLY A 321 8.78 -5.82 1.30
CA GLY A 321 9.01 -4.91 2.44
C GLY A 321 7.77 -4.15 2.93
N MET A 322 6.63 -4.28 2.25
CA MET A 322 5.38 -3.65 2.69
C MET A 322 4.63 -4.58 3.65
N PRO A 323 4.26 -4.13 4.86
CA PRO A 323 3.61 -4.98 5.87
C PRO A 323 2.33 -5.67 5.39
N GLU A 324 1.60 -5.02 4.48
CA GLU A 324 0.33 -5.50 3.95
C GLU A 324 0.47 -6.24 2.60
N ASP A 325 1.70 -6.53 2.16
CA ASP A 325 1.94 -7.18 0.87
C ASP A 325 1.30 -8.57 0.79
N ARG A 326 1.28 -9.32 1.89
CA ARG A 326 0.59 -10.62 2.01
C ARG A 326 -0.89 -10.59 1.61
N TRP A 327 -1.54 -9.42 1.70
CA TRP A 327 -2.96 -9.26 1.38
C TRP A 327 -3.22 -8.83 -0.06
N ARG A 328 -2.21 -8.25 -0.75
CA ARG A 328 -2.34 -7.79 -2.13
C ARG A 328 -1.62 -8.66 -3.15
N SER A 329 -0.56 -9.36 -2.75
CA SER A 329 0.14 -10.31 -3.61
C SER A 329 -0.68 -11.58 -3.78
N ILE A 330 -0.72 -12.08 -5.01
CA ILE A 330 -1.53 -13.24 -5.40
C ILE A 330 -0.57 -14.37 -5.82
N PRO A 331 -0.68 -15.58 -5.27
CA PRO A 331 0.11 -16.71 -5.74
C PRO A 331 -0.07 -16.94 -7.24
N LEU A 332 1.03 -17.11 -7.97
CA LEU A 332 1.01 -17.20 -9.44
C LEU A 332 0.14 -18.37 -9.94
N GLU A 333 0.05 -19.44 -9.16
CA GLU A 333 -0.78 -20.62 -9.45
C GLU A 333 -2.26 -20.29 -9.62
N GLN A 334 -2.75 -19.25 -8.95
CA GLN A 334 -4.15 -18.83 -9.06
C GLN A 334 -4.48 -18.27 -10.44
N PHE A 335 -3.49 -17.80 -11.21
CA PHE A 335 -3.67 -17.30 -12.58
C PHE A 335 -3.69 -18.42 -13.65
N LEU A 336 -3.36 -19.67 -13.29
CA LEU A 336 -3.34 -20.79 -14.26
C LEU A 336 -4.61 -20.92 -15.12
N PRO A 337 -5.83 -20.74 -14.57
CA PRO A 337 -7.04 -20.79 -15.38
C PRO A 337 -7.10 -19.74 -16.49
N LEU A 338 -6.44 -18.60 -16.32
CA LEU A 338 -6.43 -17.52 -17.28
C LEU A 338 -5.44 -17.76 -18.44
N PHE A 339 -4.30 -18.39 -18.15
CA PHE A 339 -3.26 -18.62 -19.15
C PHE A 339 -3.71 -19.53 -20.30
N GLY A 340 -4.70 -20.40 -20.03
CA GLY A 340 -5.29 -21.29 -21.04
C GLY A 340 -6.36 -20.64 -21.92
N LEU A 341 -6.73 -19.37 -21.71
CA LEU A 341 -7.76 -18.70 -22.49
C LEU A 341 -7.31 -18.49 -23.94
N PRO A 342 -8.12 -18.89 -24.92
CA PRO A 342 -7.77 -18.76 -26.32
C PRO A 342 -7.68 -17.29 -26.74
N GLY A 343 -6.78 -16.99 -27.67
CA GLY A 343 -6.60 -15.64 -28.19
C GLY A 343 -5.84 -14.69 -27.26
N CYS A 344 -5.35 -15.14 -26.09
CA CYS A 344 -4.54 -14.36 -25.16
C CYS A 344 -3.05 -14.73 -25.29
N ARG A 345 -2.20 -13.71 -25.26
CA ARG A 345 -0.74 -13.83 -25.20
C ARG A 345 -0.26 -13.18 -23.93
N TRP A 346 0.32 -13.96 -23.05
CA TRP A 346 0.68 -13.52 -21.71
C TRP A 346 2.17 -13.17 -21.57
N PHE A 347 2.43 -12.07 -20.88
CA PHE A 347 3.76 -11.56 -20.61
C PHE A 347 3.89 -11.27 -19.11
N ALA A 348 4.84 -11.89 -18.45
CA ALA A 348 5.14 -11.64 -17.05
C ALA A 348 5.96 -10.34 -16.93
N LEU A 349 5.46 -9.40 -16.14
CA LEU A 349 6.07 -8.08 -15.89
C LEU A 349 6.48 -7.93 -14.42
N GLN A 350 6.79 -9.03 -13.76
CA GLN A 350 7.20 -9.02 -12.37
C GLN A 350 8.63 -8.54 -12.25
N GLN A 351 8.87 -7.44 -11.55
CA GLN A 351 10.21 -6.90 -11.34
C GLN A 351 11.04 -7.79 -10.41
N GLY A 352 12.34 -7.92 -10.71
CA GLY A 352 13.31 -8.71 -9.97
C GLY A 352 13.38 -10.18 -10.40
N PRO A 353 14.32 -10.93 -9.81
CA PRO A 353 14.48 -12.35 -10.13
C PRO A 353 13.24 -13.15 -9.67
N LEU A 354 12.74 -13.98 -10.57
CA LEU A 354 11.64 -14.89 -10.24
C LEU A 354 12.17 -16.14 -9.53
N PRO A 355 11.46 -16.70 -8.54
CA PRO A 355 11.72 -18.03 -7.99
C PRO A 355 11.69 -19.11 -9.07
N ALA A 356 12.45 -20.19 -8.90
CA ALA A 356 12.59 -21.25 -9.92
C ALA A 356 11.29 -22.00 -10.21
N ASP A 357 10.43 -22.13 -9.22
CA ASP A 357 9.08 -22.71 -9.34
C ASP A 357 8.18 -21.81 -10.18
N GLU A 358 8.16 -20.50 -9.97
CA GLU A 358 7.41 -19.55 -10.80
C GLU A 358 7.93 -19.54 -12.25
N GLN A 359 9.26 -19.54 -12.46
CA GLN A 359 9.84 -19.65 -13.81
C GLN A 359 9.36 -20.90 -14.53
N THR A 360 9.34 -22.04 -13.84
CA THR A 360 8.88 -23.31 -14.36
C THR A 360 7.39 -23.26 -14.71
N LEU A 361 6.58 -22.65 -13.84
CA LEU A 361 5.15 -22.50 -14.04
C LEU A 361 4.85 -21.64 -15.28
N LEU A 362 5.50 -20.46 -15.38
CA LEU A 362 5.35 -19.57 -16.53
C LEU A 362 5.72 -20.26 -17.85
N ALA A 363 6.85 -20.98 -17.87
CA ALA A 363 7.30 -21.70 -19.05
C ALA A 363 6.29 -22.78 -19.50
N ARG A 364 5.74 -23.57 -18.56
CA ARG A 364 4.72 -24.57 -18.83
C ARG A 364 3.40 -23.97 -19.31
N ALA A 365 3.05 -22.80 -18.79
CA ALA A 365 1.84 -22.08 -19.17
C ALA A 365 1.99 -21.27 -20.48
N GLY A 366 3.17 -21.26 -21.10
CA GLY A 366 3.44 -20.48 -22.32
C GLY A 366 3.47 -18.96 -22.09
N VAL A 367 3.67 -18.54 -20.86
CA VAL A 367 3.80 -17.12 -20.50
C VAL A 367 5.24 -16.67 -20.74
N ARG A 368 5.42 -15.61 -21.52
CA ARG A 368 6.75 -15.06 -21.79
C ARG A 368 7.22 -14.17 -20.63
N ASP A 369 8.33 -14.51 -20.02
CA ASP A 369 8.95 -13.73 -18.96
C ASP A 369 9.72 -12.54 -19.54
N LEU A 370 9.39 -11.32 -19.10
CA LEU A 370 10.06 -10.07 -19.47
C LEU A 370 10.78 -9.43 -18.27
N SER A 371 10.87 -10.10 -17.13
CA SER A 371 11.45 -9.55 -15.88
C SER A 371 12.88 -9.01 -16.07
N ALA A 372 13.71 -9.69 -16.87
CA ALA A 372 15.07 -9.26 -17.17
C ALA A 372 15.16 -7.92 -17.93
N GLY A 373 14.08 -7.52 -18.60
CA GLY A 373 14.00 -6.25 -19.33
C GLY A 373 13.53 -5.07 -18.51
N LEU A 374 13.05 -5.28 -17.27
CA LEU A 374 12.45 -4.26 -16.40
C LEU A 374 13.53 -3.53 -15.55
N SER A 375 14.52 -2.93 -16.22
CA SER A 375 15.64 -2.26 -15.54
C SER A 375 15.22 -0.96 -14.82
N ASP A 376 14.24 -0.24 -15.37
CA ASP A 376 13.64 0.96 -14.80
C ASP A 376 12.19 1.16 -15.31
N PHE A 377 11.53 2.20 -14.84
CA PHE A 377 10.15 2.47 -15.25
C PHE A 377 10.01 3.02 -16.69
N SER A 378 11.08 3.46 -17.33
CA SER A 378 11.04 3.81 -18.74
C SER A 378 10.94 2.57 -19.66
N GLU A 379 11.60 1.49 -19.27
CA GLU A 379 11.46 0.19 -19.95
C GLU A 379 10.06 -0.39 -19.71
N THR A 380 9.59 -0.34 -18.45
CA THR A 380 8.22 -0.77 -18.12
C THR A 380 7.19 0.02 -18.94
N ALA A 381 7.32 1.35 -19.04
CA ALA A 381 6.42 2.19 -19.83
C ALA A 381 6.45 1.81 -21.33
N ALA A 382 7.63 1.52 -21.85
CA ALA A 382 7.79 1.10 -23.27
C ALA A 382 7.13 -0.25 -23.54
N ILE A 383 7.22 -1.20 -22.62
CA ILE A 383 6.50 -2.47 -22.70
C ILE A 383 4.99 -2.23 -22.65
N LEU A 384 4.50 -1.52 -21.60
CA LEU A 384 3.07 -1.26 -21.42
C LEU A 384 2.45 -0.56 -22.62
N ALA A 385 3.17 0.33 -23.29
CA ALA A 385 2.71 1.03 -24.49
C ALA A 385 2.39 0.08 -25.66
N ASN A 386 2.99 -1.11 -25.68
CA ASN A 386 2.83 -2.12 -26.72
C ASN A 386 1.90 -3.29 -26.31
N LEU A 387 1.28 -3.21 -25.14
CA LEU A 387 0.30 -4.19 -24.67
C LEU A 387 -1.13 -3.72 -24.93
N ASP A 388 -2.04 -4.65 -25.12
CA ASP A 388 -3.47 -4.37 -25.26
C ASP A 388 -4.17 -4.25 -23.91
N LEU A 389 -3.61 -4.91 -22.88
CA LEU A 389 -4.12 -4.92 -21.52
C LEU A 389 -2.99 -5.14 -20.51
N VAL A 390 -3.07 -4.44 -19.40
CA VAL A 390 -2.24 -4.68 -18.22
C VAL A 390 -3.13 -5.22 -17.10
N ILE A 391 -2.82 -6.39 -16.55
CA ILE A 391 -3.48 -6.93 -15.35
C ILE A 391 -2.45 -6.87 -14.22
N THR A 392 -2.80 -6.21 -13.14
CA THR A 392 -1.86 -5.95 -12.05
C THR A 392 -2.59 -5.89 -10.70
N ILE A 393 -1.88 -6.19 -9.63
CA ILE A 393 -2.33 -5.84 -8.29
C ILE A 393 -2.19 -4.33 -8.04
N ASP A 394 -2.63 -3.84 -6.88
CA ASP A 394 -2.38 -2.46 -6.43
C ASP A 394 -0.87 -2.23 -6.22
N SER A 395 -0.21 -1.70 -7.26
CA SER A 395 1.24 -1.51 -7.34
C SER A 395 1.62 -0.41 -8.33
N ALA A 396 2.91 -0.05 -8.39
CA ALA A 396 3.38 1.00 -9.32
C ALA A 396 2.98 0.78 -10.80
N PRO A 397 2.96 -0.43 -11.36
CA PRO A 397 2.43 -0.69 -12.70
C PRO A 397 0.95 -0.30 -12.92
N ALA A 398 0.09 -0.36 -11.88
CA ALA A 398 -1.29 0.13 -11.99
C ALA A 398 -1.32 1.65 -12.26
N HIS A 399 -0.53 2.40 -11.49
CA HIS A 399 -0.38 3.84 -11.67
C HIS A 399 0.27 4.19 -13.02
N LEU A 400 1.27 3.42 -13.45
CA LEU A 400 1.94 3.65 -14.73
C LEU A 400 1.02 3.37 -15.91
N GLY A 401 0.29 2.26 -15.90
CA GLY A 401 -0.70 1.95 -16.93
C GLY A 401 -1.75 3.07 -17.08
N GLY A 402 -2.27 3.54 -15.94
CA GLY A 402 -3.17 4.67 -15.88
C GLY A 402 -2.53 5.98 -16.39
N ALA A 403 -1.30 6.30 -16.00
CA ALA A 403 -0.57 7.50 -16.40
C ALA A 403 -0.26 7.54 -17.92
N LEU A 404 -0.07 6.37 -18.52
CA LEU A 404 0.11 6.18 -19.96
C LEU A 404 -1.22 6.11 -20.76
N GLY A 405 -2.37 6.13 -20.07
CA GLY A 405 -3.68 5.97 -20.69
C GLY A 405 -3.90 4.56 -21.26
N ARG A 406 -3.22 3.53 -20.74
CA ARG A 406 -3.35 2.15 -21.23
C ARG A 406 -4.49 1.42 -20.52
N PRO A 407 -5.23 0.54 -21.22
CA PRO A 407 -6.21 -0.32 -20.58
C PRO A 407 -5.54 -1.12 -19.46
N THR A 408 -6.02 -0.93 -18.22
CA THR A 408 -5.44 -1.53 -17.02
C THR A 408 -6.53 -2.13 -16.16
N TRP A 409 -6.38 -3.38 -15.77
CA TRP A 409 -7.23 -4.07 -14.83
C TRP A 409 -6.46 -4.27 -13.53
N MET A 410 -6.95 -3.68 -12.46
CA MET A 410 -6.33 -3.79 -11.15
C MET A 410 -7.11 -4.75 -10.27
N LEU A 411 -6.39 -5.73 -9.71
CA LEU A 411 -6.91 -6.69 -8.73
C LEU A 411 -6.70 -6.07 -7.35
N ASN A 412 -7.80 -5.63 -6.75
CA ASN A 412 -7.79 -4.86 -5.52
C ASN A 412 -8.16 -5.74 -4.33
N ARG A 413 -7.39 -5.65 -3.25
CA ARG A 413 -7.65 -6.36 -2.00
C ARG A 413 -8.92 -5.87 -1.31
N ALA A 414 -9.52 -6.71 -0.45
CA ALA A 414 -10.73 -6.36 0.29
C ALA A 414 -10.55 -5.11 1.17
N THR A 415 -9.34 -4.88 1.69
CA THR A 415 -8.95 -3.69 2.45
C THR A 415 -8.36 -2.63 1.51
N SER A 416 -9.22 -2.01 0.70
CA SER A 416 -8.81 -1.08 -0.34
C SER A 416 -7.93 0.06 0.20
N GLU A 417 -6.93 0.46 -0.58
CA GLU A 417 -6.15 1.66 -0.33
C GLU A 417 -7.02 2.90 -0.61
N TRP A 418 -6.87 3.95 0.20
CA TRP A 418 -7.76 5.11 0.20
C TRP A 418 -7.89 5.80 -1.18
N ARG A 419 -6.82 5.80 -1.99
CA ARG A 419 -6.83 6.40 -3.33
C ARG A 419 -7.86 5.76 -4.26
N TRP A 420 -8.07 4.47 -4.09
CA TRP A 420 -9.02 3.75 -4.94
C TRP A 420 -10.47 3.93 -4.46
N GLY A 421 -10.68 4.24 -3.18
CA GLY A 421 -12.00 4.28 -2.56
C GLY A 421 -12.46 2.91 -2.05
N TRP A 422 -13.67 2.86 -1.52
CA TRP A 422 -14.23 1.62 -0.98
C TRP A 422 -14.93 0.81 -2.08
N LYS A 423 -14.29 -0.31 -2.49
CA LYS A 423 -14.79 -1.27 -3.49
C LYS A 423 -15.33 -0.65 -4.79
N PRO A 424 -14.67 0.30 -5.43
CA PRO A 424 -15.12 0.84 -6.71
C PRO A 424 -14.83 -0.15 -7.83
N THR A 425 -15.57 -0.05 -8.94
CA THR A 425 -15.29 -0.81 -10.18
C THR A 425 -14.44 -0.02 -11.17
N GLU A 426 -14.36 1.29 -10.99
CA GLU A 426 -13.62 2.22 -11.84
C GLU A 426 -12.82 3.20 -10.98
N SER A 427 -11.74 3.72 -11.53
CA SER A 427 -10.92 4.72 -10.86
C SER A 427 -11.27 6.13 -11.32
N PHE A 428 -11.55 7.04 -10.40
CA PHE A 428 -11.70 8.45 -10.77
C PHE A 428 -10.37 9.12 -11.12
N TRP A 429 -9.24 8.49 -10.74
CA TRP A 429 -7.91 8.95 -11.11
C TRP A 429 -7.52 8.60 -12.55
N TYR A 430 -7.98 7.43 -13.04
CA TYR A 430 -7.53 6.82 -14.29
C TYR A 430 -8.72 6.27 -15.08
N PRO A 431 -9.22 6.96 -16.10
CA PRO A 431 -10.39 6.52 -16.88
C PRO A 431 -10.20 5.17 -17.57
N THR A 432 -8.96 4.75 -17.80
CA THR A 432 -8.62 3.48 -18.45
C THR A 432 -8.41 2.32 -17.48
N LEU A 433 -8.62 2.56 -16.17
CA LEU A 433 -8.37 1.57 -15.13
C LEU A 433 -9.68 1.02 -14.57
N ARG A 434 -9.91 -0.28 -14.80
CA ARG A 434 -11.00 -1.06 -14.21
C ARG A 434 -10.49 -1.78 -12.96
N ILE A 435 -11.33 -1.88 -11.92
CA ILE A 435 -10.97 -2.45 -10.63
C ILE A 435 -11.81 -3.71 -10.39
N PHE A 436 -11.14 -4.81 -10.03
CA PHE A 436 -11.75 -6.06 -9.60
C PHE A 436 -11.47 -6.22 -8.11
N ASN A 437 -12.50 -6.14 -7.29
CA ASN A 437 -12.36 -6.13 -5.84
C ASN A 437 -12.50 -7.52 -5.25
N GLN A 438 -11.62 -7.84 -4.32
CA GLN A 438 -11.74 -8.99 -3.44
C GLN A 438 -12.88 -8.76 -2.43
N ASP A 439 -13.72 -9.76 -2.22
CA ASP A 439 -14.80 -9.67 -1.24
C ASP A 439 -14.35 -10.05 0.17
N GLN A 440 -13.59 -11.11 0.27
CA GLN A 440 -13.01 -11.61 1.51
C GLN A 440 -11.50 -11.54 1.44
N LEU A 441 -10.87 -11.09 2.53
CA LEU A 441 -9.43 -10.93 2.60
C LEU A 441 -8.72 -12.27 2.36
N GLY A 442 -7.81 -12.30 1.38
CA GLY A 442 -7.07 -13.51 0.99
C GLY A 442 -7.77 -14.41 -0.04
N ASP A 443 -9.07 -14.25 -0.27
CA ASP A 443 -9.80 -15.04 -1.29
C ASP A 443 -9.76 -14.34 -2.66
N TRP A 444 -8.83 -14.77 -3.50
CA TRP A 444 -8.67 -14.28 -4.86
C TRP A 444 -9.44 -15.07 -5.92
N GLY A 445 -9.97 -16.26 -5.59
CA GLY A 445 -10.68 -17.12 -6.51
C GLY A 445 -11.80 -16.42 -7.28
N PRO A 446 -12.76 -15.76 -6.61
CA PRO A 446 -13.83 -15.01 -7.27
C PRO A 446 -13.31 -13.89 -8.18
N VAL A 447 -12.22 -13.19 -7.77
CA VAL A 447 -11.60 -12.12 -8.56
C VAL A 447 -11.01 -12.67 -9.86
N ILE A 448 -10.26 -13.78 -9.79
CA ILE A 448 -9.67 -14.44 -10.95
C ILE A 448 -10.76 -14.94 -11.91
N LEU A 449 -11.85 -15.50 -11.38
CA LEU A 449 -13.00 -15.91 -12.19
C LEU A 449 -13.64 -14.71 -12.92
N ALA A 450 -13.86 -13.60 -12.22
CA ALA A 450 -14.42 -12.38 -12.80
C ALA A 450 -13.52 -11.79 -13.90
N VAL A 451 -12.20 -11.83 -13.70
CA VAL A 451 -11.20 -11.44 -14.73
C VAL A 451 -11.30 -12.37 -15.95
N GLY A 452 -11.39 -13.68 -15.74
CA GLY A 452 -11.53 -14.66 -16.82
C GLY A 452 -12.79 -14.41 -17.65
N THR A 453 -13.93 -14.20 -16.99
CA THR A 453 -15.20 -13.86 -17.66
C THR A 453 -15.05 -12.59 -18.49
N ALA A 454 -14.47 -11.53 -17.91
CA ALA A 454 -14.29 -10.26 -18.62
C ALA A 454 -13.30 -10.37 -19.80
N LEU A 455 -12.33 -11.28 -19.77
CA LEU A 455 -11.43 -11.56 -20.91
C LEU A 455 -12.16 -12.27 -22.06
N ILE A 456 -13.10 -13.16 -21.75
CA ILE A 456 -13.88 -13.88 -22.75
C ILE A 456 -14.88 -12.94 -23.45
N GLU A 457 -15.41 -11.96 -22.71
CA GLU A 457 -16.39 -10.99 -23.23
C GLU A 457 -15.74 -9.85 -24.03
N ARG A 458 -14.41 -9.72 -24.01
CA ARG A 458 -13.67 -8.65 -24.67
C ARG A 458 -13.42 -8.91 -26.15
#